data_5886c9513d298b50988f28fd882ccc39
#
_entry.id   5886c9513d298b50988f28fd882ccc39
#
_cell.length_a   1.000
_cell.length_b   1.000
_cell.length_c   1.000
_cell.angle_alpha   90.00
_cell.angle_beta   90.00
_cell.angle_gamma   90.00
#
_symmetry.space_group_name_H-M   'P 1'
#
loop_
_entity.id
_entity.type
_entity.pdbx_description
1 polymer ?
#
loop_
_entity_poly.entity_id
_entity_poly.type
_entity_poly.pdbx_seq_one_letter_code
_entity_poly.pdbx_strand_id
1 'polypeptide(L)'
;MQRLAAKNPVKEWRNYLIPLLTQTGLEQIKLSVREEKVDEDKETNDPSTHFIVEVVLRSMGRTQFEGHASKKSVRLLMRSQNLIPEQVQQIIQRIYINTLSALGVTGTLAFQQTTEFNTAPLEEAEPVAKGITV
;
A
#
# COMPACT_ATOMS: atom_id res chain seq x y z
N MET A 1 19.73 7.57 24.22
CA MET A 1 19.26 7.57 23.81
C MET A 1 18.38 7.02 23.27
N GLN A 2 18.22 6.62 22.98
CA GLN A 2 17.44 6.14 22.39
C GLN A 2 16.41 5.74 22.83
N ARG A 3 16.20 5.83 23.59
CA ARG A 3 15.16 5.43 24.04
C ARG A 3 14.06 6.19 23.74
N LEU A 4 14.17 7.29 23.16
CA LEU A 4 13.08 7.94 22.49
C LEU A 4 12.28 6.98 21.71
N ALA A 5 12.95 6.06 21.08
CA ALA A 5 12.27 5.05 20.32
C ALA A 5 11.31 4.25 21.18
N ALA A 6 11.70 4.00 22.41
CA ALA A 6 10.84 3.25 23.29
C ALA A 6 9.56 3.98 23.62
N LYS A 7 9.61 5.29 23.63
CA LYS A 7 8.45 6.09 23.96
C LYS A 7 7.59 6.42 22.75
N ASN A 8 8.14 6.26 21.56
CA ASN A 8 7.42 6.59 20.36
C ASN A 8 6.47 5.44 20.00
N PRO A 9 5.15 5.69 20.01
CA PRO A 9 4.22 4.62 19.73
C PRO A 9 4.15 4.23 18.27
N VAL A 10 4.66 5.05 17.37
CA VAL A 10 4.56 4.80 15.95
C VAL A 10 5.89 4.29 15.44
N LYS A 11 5.86 3.14 14.80
CA LYS A 11 7.05 2.59 14.21
C LYS A 11 7.39 3.32 12.92
N GLU A 12 8.65 3.32 12.58
CA GLU A 12 9.10 3.99 11.38
C GLU A 12 8.69 3.21 10.15
N TRP A 13 8.60 3.93 9.06
CA TRP A 13 8.34 3.33 7.76
C TRP A 13 9.52 2.46 7.34
N ARG A 14 9.23 1.31 6.80
CA ARG A 14 10.21 0.47 6.12
C ARG A 14 9.95 0.59 4.64
N ASN A 15 10.97 0.96 3.91
CA ASN A 15 10.82 1.29 2.50
C ASN A 15 11.62 0.32 1.63
N TYR A 16 11.01 -0.10 0.54
CA TYR A 16 11.59 -1.08 -0.36
C TYR A 16 11.39 -0.64 -1.79
N LEU A 17 12.42 -0.85 -2.62
CA LEU A 17 12.29 -0.77 -4.06
C LEU A 17 12.39 -2.18 -4.58
N ILE A 18 11.32 -2.65 -5.21
CA ILE A 18 11.24 -4.04 -5.66
C ILE A 18 11.24 -4.05 -7.18
N PRO A 19 12.30 -4.56 -7.82
CA PRO A 19 12.28 -4.68 -9.26
C PRO A 19 11.32 -5.78 -9.68
N LEU A 20 10.59 -5.52 -10.75
CA LEU A 20 9.62 -6.47 -11.28
C LEU A 20 9.87 -6.60 -12.77
N LEU A 21 10.18 -7.81 -13.21
CA LEU A 21 10.35 -8.07 -14.62
C LEU A 21 9.01 -8.43 -15.23
N THR A 22 8.58 -7.63 -16.17
CA THR A 22 7.29 -7.83 -16.83
C THR A 22 7.55 -8.11 -18.31
N GLN A 23 6.48 -8.40 -19.05
CA GLN A 23 6.59 -8.63 -20.48
C GLN A 23 7.06 -7.39 -21.23
N THR A 24 6.84 -6.22 -20.65
CA THR A 24 7.25 -4.96 -21.28
C THR A 24 8.57 -4.46 -20.77
N GLY A 25 9.21 -5.15 -19.85
CA GLY A 25 10.52 -4.77 -19.35
C GLY A 25 10.59 -4.75 -17.86
N LEU A 26 11.61 -4.08 -17.35
CA LEU A 26 11.86 -3.98 -15.92
C LEU A 26 11.13 -2.76 -15.37
N GLU A 27 10.34 -2.99 -14.33
CA GLU A 27 9.66 -1.91 -13.66
C GLU A 27 9.98 -1.98 -12.17
N GLN A 28 9.71 -0.90 -11.48
CA GLN A 28 9.97 -0.85 -10.05
C GLN A 28 8.68 -0.61 -9.29
N ILE A 29 8.54 -1.34 -8.20
CA ILE A 29 7.47 -1.13 -7.26
C ILE A 29 8.08 -0.52 -6.01
N LYS A 30 7.54 0.61 -5.57
CA LYS A 30 7.96 1.23 -4.32
C LYS A 30 6.97 0.82 -3.25
N LEU A 31 7.48 0.27 -2.18
CA LEU A 31 6.63 -0.21 -1.08
C LEU A 31 7.10 0.41 0.22
N SER A 32 6.17 1.00 0.94
CA SER A 32 6.42 1.49 2.29
C SER A 32 5.45 0.81 3.24
N VAL A 33 5.95 0.32 4.34
CA VAL A 33 5.15 -0.41 5.31
C VAL A 33 5.46 0.11 6.70
N ARG A 34 4.42 0.30 7.49
CA ARG A 34 4.56 0.69 8.89
C ARG A 34 3.51 -0.02 9.70
N GLU A 35 3.96 -0.63 10.79
CA GLU A 35 3.02 -1.20 11.74
C GLU A 35 2.53 -0.10 12.66
N GLU A 36 1.24 -0.04 12.87
CA GLU A 36 0.65 0.97 13.71
C GLU A 36 0.41 0.40 15.09
N LYS A 37 0.69 1.22 16.09
CA LYS A 37 0.56 0.81 17.46
C LYS A 37 -0.92 0.59 17.80
N VAL A 38 -1.15 -0.39 18.62
CA VAL A 38 -2.46 -0.63 19.17
C VAL A 38 -2.87 0.55 20.03
N ASP A 39 -4.07 1.05 19.81
CA ASP A 39 -4.62 2.13 20.62
C ASP A 39 -5.36 1.52 21.79
N GLU A 40 -4.84 1.69 22.98
CA GLU A 40 -5.43 1.07 24.16
C GLU A 40 -6.78 1.65 24.50
N ASP A 41 -7.10 2.82 23.98
CA ASP A 41 -8.39 3.44 24.24
C ASP A 41 -9.49 2.90 23.36
N LYS A 42 -9.16 2.08 22.37
CA LYS A 42 -10.14 1.51 21.48
C LYS A 42 -10.55 0.14 21.97
N GLU A 43 -11.79 -0.21 21.66
CA GLU A 43 -12.30 -1.51 22.07
C GLU A 43 -11.52 -2.64 21.41
N THR A 44 -11.12 -2.44 20.16
CA THR A 44 -10.32 -3.45 19.49
C THR A 44 -8.86 -3.09 19.65
N ASN A 45 -8.08 -4.07 20.02
CA ASN A 45 -6.65 -3.91 20.17
C ASN A 45 -5.89 -4.60 19.06
N ASP A 46 -6.53 -4.78 17.92
CA ASP A 46 -5.87 -5.42 16.80
C ASP A 46 -4.81 -4.52 16.21
N PRO A 47 -3.60 -5.01 16.07
CA PRO A 47 -2.57 -4.24 15.38
C PRO A 47 -2.95 -4.07 13.92
N SER A 48 -2.54 -2.97 13.35
CA SER A 48 -2.79 -2.72 11.94
C SER A 48 -1.50 -2.37 11.24
N THR A 49 -1.50 -2.55 9.94
CA THR A 49 -0.38 -2.22 9.09
C THR A 49 -0.83 -1.16 8.09
N HIS A 50 -0.08 -0.09 8.02
CA HIS A 50 -0.28 0.96 7.03
C HIS A 50 0.74 0.73 5.92
N PHE A 51 0.28 0.66 4.68
CA PHE A 51 1.19 0.43 3.57
C PHE A 51 0.88 1.35 2.41
N ILE A 52 1.90 1.64 1.65
CA ILE A 52 1.78 2.44 0.44
C ILE A 52 2.58 1.73 -0.64
N VAL A 53 1.93 1.44 -1.75
CA VAL A 53 2.56 0.82 -2.91
C VAL A 53 2.42 1.78 -4.08
N GLU A 54 3.53 2.05 -4.74
CA GLU A 54 3.50 2.94 -5.90
C GLU A 54 4.13 2.23 -7.08
N VAL A 55 3.46 2.35 -8.23
CA VAL A 55 3.92 1.76 -9.47
C VAL A 55 3.44 2.64 -10.60
N VAL A 56 4.20 2.67 -11.70
CA VAL A 56 3.79 3.36 -12.90
C VAL A 56 3.21 2.33 -13.84
N LEU A 57 1.93 2.49 -14.16
CA LEU A 57 1.23 1.58 -15.06
C LEU A 57 1.01 2.28 -16.39
N ARG A 58 1.13 1.51 -17.47
CA ARG A 58 1.10 2.09 -18.80
C ARG A 58 -0.16 2.92 -19.08
N SER A 59 -1.31 2.37 -18.75
CA SER A 59 -2.57 3.04 -19.08
C SER A 59 -3.03 4.02 -18.02
N MET A 60 -2.67 3.77 -16.77
CA MET A 60 -3.14 4.60 -15.65
C MET A 60 -2.10 5.60 -15.17
N GLY A 61 -0.88 5.49 -15.68
CA GLY A 61 0.19 6.35 -15.24
C GLY A 61 0.63 6.01 -13.83
N ARG A 62 1.07 7.03 -13.11
CA ARG A 62 1.48 6.85 -11.73
C ARG A 62 0.29 6.39 -10.90
N THR A 63 0.46 5.31 -10.20
CA THR A 63 -0.61 4.69 -9.43
C THR A 63 -0.10 4.38 -8.04
N GLN A 64 -0.90 4.69 -7.06
CA GLN A 64 -0.53 4.47 -5.67
C GLN A 64 -1.68 3.78 -4.96
N PHE A 65 -1.36 2.73 -4.22
CA PHE A 65 -2.30 2.06 -3.36
C PHE A 65 -1.92 2.36 -1.93
N GLU A 66 -2.81 2.95 -1.19
CA GLU A 66 -2.58 3.19 0.23
C GLU A 66 -3.62 2.44 1.01
N GLY A 67 -3.18 1.65 1.96
CA GLY A 67 -4.07 0.80 2.69
C GLY A 67 -3.74 0.66 4.15
N HIS A 68 -4.76 0.25 4.88
CA HIS A 68 -4.66 -0.10 6.30
C HIS A 68 -5.25 -1.48 6.45
N ALA A 69 -4.43 -2.40 6.94
CA ALA A 69 -4.85 -3.80 7.09
C ALA A 69 -4.78 -4.21 8.53
N SER A 70 -5.82 -4.89 8.99
CA SER A 70 -5.85 -5.51 10.30
C SER A 70 -6.21 -6.98 10.10
N LYS A 71 -6.39 -7.71 11.20
CA LYS A 71 -6.72 -9.12 11.09
C LYS A 71 -8.05 -9.36 10.38
N LYS A 72 -8.97 -8.42 10.50
CA LYS A 72 -10.35 -8.64 10.05
C LYS A 72 -10.73 -7.80 8.86
N SER A 73 -10.00 -6.74 8.58
CA SER A 73 -10.42 -5.82 7.54
C SER A 73 -9.24 -5.16 6.86
N VAL A 74 -9.49 -4.74 5.62
CA VAL A 74 -8.52 -3.99 4.83
C VAL A 74 -9.25 -2.81 4.22
N ARG A 75 -8.70 -1.62 4.38
CA ARG A 75 -9.20 -0.43 3.69
C ARG A 75 -8.15 -0.01 2.68
N LEU A 76 -8.56 0.15 1.45
CA LEU A 76 -7.65 0.44 0.36
C LEU A 76 -8.13 1.64 -0.43
N LEU A 77 -7.21 2.55 -0.69
CA LEU A 77 -7.45 3.69 -1.57
C LEU A 77 -6.49 3.59 -2.74
N MET A 78 -7.03 3.60 -3.94
CA MET A 78 -6.23 3.56 -5.16
C MET A 78 -6.24 4.94 -5.78
N ARG A 79 -5.07 5.56 -5.85
CA ARG A 79 -4.88 6.85 -6.51
C ARG A 79 -4.22 6.64 -7.84
N SER A 80 -4.71 7.33 -8.85
CA SER A 80 -4.12 7.22 -10.18
C SER A 80 -4.01 8.58 -10.82
N GLN A 81 -2.98 8.75 -11.63
CA GLN A 81 -2.76 9.99 -12.35
C GLN A 81 -3.84 10.18 -13.41
N ASN A 82 -4.16 9.13 -14.13
CA ASN A 82 -5.19 9.16 -15.15
C ASN A 82 -6.47 8.55 -14.62
N LEU A 83 -7.59 9.03 -15.13
CA LEU A 83 -8.88 8.50 -14.73
C LEU A 83 -8.98 7.04 -15.09
N ILE A 84 -9.45 6.25 -14.15
CA ILE A 84 -9.67 4.83 -14.38
C ILE A 84 -11.10 4.67 -14.90
N PRO A 85 -11.29 4.10 -16.09
CA PRO A 85 -12.64 3.89 -16.60
C PRO A 85 -13.47 3.07 -15.63
N GLU A 86 -14.76 3.37 -15.60
CA GLU A 86 -15.65 2.70 -14.66
C GLU A 86 -15.64 1.19 -14.81
N GLN A 87 -15.56 0.70 -16.04
CA GLN A 87 -15.51 -0.74 -16.28
C GLN A 87 -14.28 -1.37 -15.63
N VAL A 88 -13.15 -0.67 -15.70
CA VAL A 88 -11.92 -1.16 -15.09
C VAL A 88 -12.03 -1.10 -13.58
N GLN A 89 -12.63 -0.03 -13.04
CA GLN A 89 -12.86 0.05 -11.61
C GLN A 89 -13.67 -1.12 -11.10
N GLN A 90 -14.71 -1.52 -11.86
CA GLN A 90 -15.54 -2.63 -11.45
C GLN A 90 -14.77 -3.95 -11.45
N ILE A 91 -13.90 -4.13 -12.41
CA ILE A 91 -13.08 -5.33 -12.47
C ILE A 91 -12.12 -5.38 -11.27
N ILE A 92 -11.46 -4.27 -11.00
CA ILE A 92 -10.53 -4.18 -9.89
C ILE A 92 -11.27 -4.44 -8.57
N GLN A 93 -12.44 -3.85 -8.43
CA GLN A 93 -13.22 -4.01 -7.20
C GLN A 93 -13.65 -5.46 -7.02
N ARG A 94 -14.05 -6.12 -8.09
CA ARG A 94 -14.43 -7.53 -8.01
C ARG A 94 -13.27 -8.41 -7.59
N ILE A 95 -12.11 -8.17 -8.18
CA ILE A 95 -10.91 -8.94 -7.82
C ILE A 95 -10.57 -8.71 -6.35
N TYR A 96 -10.64 -7.46 -5.90
CA TYR A 96 -10.34 -7.11 -4.52
C TYR A 96 -11.28 -7.83 -3.56
N ILE A 97 -12.58 -7.74 -3.80
CA ILE A 97 -13.58 -8.34 -2.91
C ILE A 97 -13.44 -9.86 -2.90
N ASN A 98 -13.21 -10.46 -4.07
CA ASN A 98 -13.04 -11.91 -4.13
C ASN A 98 -11.79 -12.36 -3.36
N THR A 99 -10.73 -11.58 -3.45
CA THR A 99 -9.49 -11.90 -2.73
C THR A 99 -9.72 -11.81 -1.23
N LEU A 100 -10.38 -10.76 -0.78
CA LEU A 100 -10.67 -10.60 0.65
C LEU A 100 -11.57 -11.73 1.16
N SER A 101 -12.55 -12.10 0.36
CA SER A 101 -13.45 -13.20 0.72
C SER A 101 -12.68 -14.50 0.88
N ALA A 102 -11.76 -14.76 -0.03
CA ALA A 102 -10.94 -15.97 0.05
C ALA A 102 -10.06 -15.99 1.30
N LEU A 103 -9.68 -14.81 1.77
CA LEU A 103 -8.85 -14.69 2.97
C LEU A 103 -9.68 -14.61 4.25
N GLY A 104 -10.99 -14.55 4.13
CA GLY A 104 -11.84 -14.47 5.29
C GLY A 104 -11.89 -13.11 5.95
N VAL A 105 -11.59 -12.06 5.21
CA VAL A 105 -11.61 -10.69 5.73
C VAL A 105 -12.54 -9.83 4.90
N THR A 106 -12.92 -8.70 5.45
CA THR A 106 -13.76 -7.73 4.75
C THR A 106 -12.93 -6.50 4.42
N GLY A 107 -13.46 -5.64 3.55
CA GLY A 107 -12.74 -4.43 3.26
C GLY A 107 -13.45 -3.53 2.31
N THR A 108 -12.85 -2.37 2.10
CA THR A 108 -13.37 -1.36 1.20
C THR A 108 -12.28 -0.94 0.23
N LEU A 109 -12.70 -0.47 -0.91
CA LEU A 109 -11.80 0.05 -1.94
C LEU A 109 -12.42 1.31 -2.50
N ALA A 110 -11.64 2.37 -2.50
CA ALA A 110 -12.03 3.65 -3.10
C ALA A 110 -11.04 4.02 -4.19
N PHE A 111 -11.50 4.82 -5.14
CA PHE A 111 -10.66 5.29 -6.24
C PHE A 111 -10.59 6.80 -6.20
N GLN A 112 -9.42 7.33 -6.53
CA GLN A 112 -9.23 8.76 -6.60
C GLN A 112 -8.29 9.08 -7.74
N GLN A 113 -8.71 9.97 -8.63
CA GLN A 113 -7.82 10.53 -9.64
C GLN A 113 -7.15 11.75 -9.04
N THR A 114 -5.82 11.80 -9.12
CA THR A 114 -5.10 12.90 -8.52
C THR A 114 -3.71 12.99 -9.11
N THR A 115 -3.13 14.18 -9.03
CA THR A 115 -1.71 14.36 -9.29
C THR A 115 -0.94 14.52 -7.99
N GLU A 116 -1.64 14.46 -6.86
CA GLU A 116 -1.02 14.60 -5.55
C GLU A 116 -0.98 13.23 -4.87
N PHE A 117 0.22 12.77 -4.59
CA PHE A 117 0.43 11.45 -4.03
C PHE A 117 1.13 11.58 -2.68
N ASN A 118 0.89 10.60 -1.83
CA ASN A 118 1.58 10.53 -0.55
C ASN A 118 2.97 9.96 -0.80
N THR A 119 3.96 10.84 -0.95
CA THR A 119 5.28 10.43 -1.36
C THR A 119 6.32 10.45 -0.24
N ALA A 120 6.02 11.11 0.86
CA ALA A 120 7.02 11.30 1.90
C ALA A 120 7.66 10.00 2.38
N PRO A 121 6.88 8.95 2.70
CA PRO A 121 7.51 7.70 3.11
C PRO A 121 8.33 7.05 2.00
N LEU A 122 7.89 7.22 0.75
CA LEU A 122 8.52 6.55 -0.38
C LEU A 122 9.79 7.24 -0.83
N GLU A 123 9.97 8.50 -0.46
CA GLU A 123 11.16 9.23 -0.87
C GLU A 123 12.42 8.67 -0.23
N GLU A 124 12.26 7.96 0.88
CA GLU A 124 13.39 7.37 1.56
C GLU A 124 13.61 5.91 1.19
N ALA A 125 12.87 5.43 0.20
CA ALA A 125 12.99 4.04 -0.21
C ALA A 125 14.36 3.76 -0.80
N GLU A 126 14.92 2.62 -0.43
CA GLU A 126 16.20 2.18 -0.94
C GLU A 126 16.03 0.87 -1.68
N PRO A 127 16.86 0.62 -2.68
CA PRO A 127 16.78 -0.65 -3.40
C PRO A 127 16.98 -1.82 -2.44
N VAL A 128 16.23 -2.86 -2.63
CA VAL A 128 16.47 -4.10 -1.93
C VAL A 128 17.83 -4.60 -2.39
N ALA A 129 18.72 -4.87 -1.42
CA ALA A 129 20.13 -5.07 -1.69
C ALA A 129 20.38 -6.13 -2.74
N LYS A 130 19.66 -7.21 -2.69
CA LYS A 130 19.86 -8.28 -3.67
C LYS A 130 18.86 -8.19 -4.79
N GLY A 131 17.97 -7.26 -4.70
CA GLY A 131 16.89 -7.20 -5.63
C GLY A 131 16.05 -8.45 -5.62
N ILE A 132 14.87 -8.36 -6.15
CA ILE A 132 14.03 -9.52 -6.37
C ILE A 132 13.75 -9.55 -7.84
N THR A 133 14.24 -10.56 -8.50
CA THR A 133 14.00 -10.72 -9.92
C THR A 133 12.78 -11.61 -10.08
N VAL A 134 11.81 -11.05 -10.70
CA VAL A 134 10.54 -11.74 -10.86
C VAL A 134 10.25 -11.95 -12.32
#